data_d2b547e2503c5a6a3e6316178b2d5895
#
_entry.id   d2b547e2503c5a6a3e6316178b2d5895
#
_cell.length_a   1.000
_cell.length_b   1.000
_cell.length_c   1.000
_cell.angle_alpha   90.00
_cell.angle_beta   90.00
_cell.angle_gamma   90.00
#
_symmetry.space_group_name_H-M   'P 1'
#
loop_
_entity.id
_entity.type
_entity.pdbx_description
1 polymer ?
#
loop_
_entity_poly.entity_id
_entity_poly.type
_entity_poly.pdbx_seq_one_letter_code
_entity_poly.pdbx_strand_id
1 'polypeptide(L)'
;QKIKKNHIREKLIFFTILILILLIVAAVARKLCPYDPYAQDLLLAQKPPGPEHILGTDRYGRDMFSRVLVGSTTSIYATLLLVSIVTVTGTVIGLICGWCGGIADTVLMRISDLFLAFPSLVFALAVAGVLGGGIQNAIIALAVIGWPKFARLARGLTLAQKDSPYLMAVKMSGSSVPKILFKHILPNIAGQILVTAVLDIGTMMMELAGLSFLGLGVQPPAAEWGSMINDGRSMLQISPWMVLAPGVAIFITVMIFNLLGDTLRDYMDPKQRAKNKREEKNK
;
A
#
# COMPACT_ATOMS: atom_id res chain seq x y z
N GLN A 1 3.49 -31.38 11.53
CA GLN A 1 2.43 -30.41 11.15
C GLN A 1 2.26 -29.28 12.15
N LYS A 2 2.29 -29.52 13.45
CA LYS A 2 2.49 -28.46 14.48
C LYS A 2 3.69 -27.57 14.11
N ILE A 3 4.75 -28.16 13.58
CA ILE A 3 5.95 -27.48 13.11
C ILE A 3 5.63 -26.48 11.97
N LYS A 4 4.81 -26.86 10.97
CA LYS A 4 4.48 -25.99 9.83
C LYS A 4 3.56 -24.82 10.24
N LYS A 5 2.61 -25.03 11.17
CA LYS A 5 1.75 -23.98 11.71
C LYS A 5 2.51 -23.01 12.62
N ASN A 6 3.43 -23.52 13.42
CA ASN A 6 4.35 -22.70 14.21
C ASN A 6 5.24 -21.85 13.30
N HIS A 7 5.77 -22.43 12.21
CA HIS A 7 6.62 -21.71 11.28
C HIS A 7 5.90 -20.57 10.54
N ILE A 8 4.62 -20.74 10.12
CA ILE A 8 3.82 -19.65 9.53
C ILE A 8 3.55 -18.55 10.57
N ARG A 9 3.23 -18.94 11.82
CA ARG A 9 3.01 -17.98 12.90
C ARG A 9 4.28 -17.21 13.26
N GLU A 10 5.40 -17.88 13.31
CA GLU A 10 6.72 -17.27 13.55
C GLU A 10 7.10 -16.29 12.45
N LYS A 11 6.89 -16.65 11.18
CA LYS A 11 7.07 -15.73 10.04
C LYS A 11 6.16 -14.52 10.11
N LEU A 12 4.88 -14.73 10.44
CA LEU A 12 3.92 -13.65 10.60
C LEU A 12 4.37 -12.66 11.69
N ILE A 13 4.77 -13.17 12.85
CA ILE A 13 5.30 -12.35 13.95
C ILE A 13 6.56 -11.60 13.50
N PHE A 14 7.48 -12.28 12.85
CA PHE A 14 8.73 -11.69 12.37
C PHE A 14 8.48 -10.52 11.41
N PHE A 15 7.68 -10.72 10.35
CA PHE A 15 7.38 -9.65 9.40
C PHE A 15 6.54 -8.52 10.01
N THR A 16 5.65 -8.84 10.96
CA THR A 16 4.89 -7.80 11.69
C THR A 16 5.84 -6.94 12.53
N ILE A 17 6.78 -7.54 13.25
CA ILE A 17 7.80 -6.81 14.01
C ILE A 17 8.65 -5.94 13.08
N LEU A 18 9.07 -6.48 11.94
CA LEU A 18 9.88 -5.76 10.96
C LEU A 18 9.15 -4.52 10.40
N ILE A 19 7.84 -4.65 10.10
CA ILE A 19 7.02 -3.51 9.69
C ILE A 19 6.86 -2.51 10.82
N LEU A 20 6.63 -2.96 12.07
CA LEU A 20 6.55 -2.04 13.20
C LEU A 20 7.84 -1.25 13.39
N ILE A 21 9.00 -1.90 13.26
CA ILE A 21 10.31 -1.23 13.30
C ILE A 21 10.38 -0.19 12.17
N LEU A 22 10.01 -0.57 10.95
CA LEU A 22 10.03 0.32 9.79
C LEU A 22 9.12 1.54 9.98
N LEU A 23 7.91 1.34 10.50
CA LEU A 23 6.97 2.43 10.82
C LEU A 23 7.51 3.33 11.94
N ILE A 24 8.11 2.75 12.99
CA ILE A 24 8.72 3.53 14.07
C ILE A 24 9.89 4.36 13.54
N VAL A 25 10.78 3.75 12.74
CA VAL A 25 11.89 4.47 12.10
C VAL A 25 11.37 5.62 11.24
N ALA A 26 10.34 5.38 10.42
CA ALA A 26 9.71 6.44 9.61
C ALA A 26 9.09 7.54 10.47
N ALA A 27 8.49 7.22 11.62
CA ALA A 27 7.88 8.19 12.53
C ALA A 27 8.91 9.08 13.23
N VAL A 28 10.06 8.53 13.61
CA VAL A 28 11.14 9.24 14.29
C VAL A 28 12.30 9.64 13.36
N ALA A 29 12.13 9.46 12.05
CA ALA A 29 13.17 9.63 11.05
C ALA A 29 13.96 10.94 11.20
N ARG A 30 13.27 12.06 11.41
CA ARG A 30 13.91 13.37 11.58
C ARG A 30 14.84 13.43 12.79
N LYS A 31 14.57 12.65 13.87
CA LYS A 31 15.44 12.59 15.06
C LYS A 31 16.64 11.67 14.85
N LEU A 32 16.57 10.76 13.89
CA LEU A 32 17.63 9.81 13.56
C LEU A 32 18.59 10.36 12.50
N CYS A 33 18.28 11.52 11.89
CA CYS A 33 19.13 12.12 10.87
C CYS A 33 20.44 12.64 11.48
N PRO A 34 21.61 12.20 10.98
CA PRO A 34 22.89 12.76 11.43
C PRO A 34 23.11 14.21 10.98
N TYR A 35 22.48 14.59 9.86
CA TYR A 35 22.52 15.93 9.28
C TYR A 35 21.11 16.47 9.01
N ASP A 36 20.99 17.80 8.88
CA ASP A 36 19.73 18.39 8.41
C ASP A 36 19.48 17.93 6.96
N PRO A 37 18.37 17.18 6.67
CA PRO A 37 18.09 16.66 5.34
C PRO A 37 17.80 17.74 4.29
N TYR A 38 17.67 19.00 4.70
CA TYR A 38 17.35 20.14 3.84
C TYR A 38 18.48 21.16 3.71
N ALA A 39 19.49 21.10 4.59
CA ALA A 39 20.67 21.99 4.54
C ALA A 39 21.44 21.74 3.25
N GLN A 40 21.68 22.81 2.50
CA GLN A 40 22.40 22.76 1.22
C GLN A 40 23.82 23.30 1.39
N ASP A 41 24.81 22.56 0.86
CA ASP A 41 26.20 23.00 0.77
C ASP A 41 26.76 22.56 -0.59
N LEU A 42 26.84 23.51 -1.51
CA LEU A 42 27.30 23.24 -2.88
C LEU A 42 28.77 22.79 -2.95
N LEU A 43 29.59 23.05 -1.92
CA LEU A 43 30.95 22.53 -1.83
C LEU A 43 30.99 21.01 -1.60
N LEU A 44 29.90 20.48 -1.06
CA LEU A 44 29.69 19.05 -0.80
C LEU A 44 28.86 18.38 -1.91
N ALA A 45 28.55 19.11 -3.01
CA ALA A 45 27.71 18.56 -4.07
C ALA A 45 28.31 17.29 -4.67
N GLN A 46 27.46 16.23 -4.79
CA GLN A 46 27.80 14.95 -5.42
C GLN A 46 29.01 14.23 -4.80
N LYS A 47 29.32 14.45 -3.53
CA LYS A 47 30.34 13.65 -2.84
C LYS A 47 29.93 12.18 -2.77
N PRO A 48 30.83 11.24 -3.10
CA PRO A 48 30.55 9.81 -3.03
C PRO A 48 30.33 9.36 -1.57
N PRO A 49 29.72 8.18 -1.36
CA PRO A 49 29.62 7.55 -0.05
C PRO A 49 30.96 7.48 0.66
N GLY A 50 30.98 7.88 1.95
CA GLY A 50 32.19 7.95 2.75
C GLY A 50 31.90 8.12 4.24
N PRO A 51 32.95 8.26 5.08
CA PRO A 51 32.80 8.32 6.54
C PRO A 51 31.94 9.49 7.04
N GLU A 52 32.00 10.64 6.36
CA GLU A 52 31.21 11.83 6.69
C GLU A 52 29.76 11.68 6.20
N HIS A 53 29.57 11.14 4.98
CA HIS A 53 28.25 10.94 4.34
C HIS A 53 28.12 9.50 3.90
N ILE A 54 27.46 8.68 4.71
CA ILE A 54 27.35 7.20 4.54
C ILE A 54 26.81 6.82 3.15
N LEU A 55 25.79 7.53 2.66
CA LEU A 55 25.19 7.34 1.33
C LEU A 55 25.59 8.46 0.35
N GLY A 56 26.63 9.24 0.64
CA GLY A 56 27.03 10.37 -0.16
C GLY A 56 26.09 11.56 -0.06
N THR A 57 26.25 12.52 -0.97
CA THR A 57 25.42 13.73 -1.04
C THR A 57 24.73 13.85 -2.40
N ASP A 58 23.68 14.66 -2.45
CA ASP A 58 22.97 14.96 -3.67
C ASP A 58 23.60 16.15 -4.46
N ARG A 59 22.94 16.55 -5.57
CA ARG A 59 23.41 17.68 -6.41
C ARG A 59 23.44 19.04 -5.70
N TYR A 60 22.79 19.15 -4.54
CA TYR A 60 22.78 20.35 -3.71
C TYR A 60 23.67 20.23 -2.47
N GLY A 61 24.42 19.11 -2.33
CA GLY A 61 25.26 18.82 -1.18
C GLY A 61 24.49 18.35 0.07
N ARG A 62 23.20 18.01 -0.07
CA ARG A 62 22.39 17.49 1.04
C ARG A 62 22.73 16.04 1.32
N ASP A 63 22.76 15.65 2.59
CA ASP A 63 23.07 14.27 3.01
C ASP A 63 22.01 13.27 2.54
N MET A 64 22.42 12.29 1.73
CA MET A 64 21.51 11.29 1.15
C MET A 64 20.94 10.34 2.18
N PHE A 65 21.71 9.96 3.22
CA PHE A 65 21.20 9.08 4.28
C PHE A 65 20.07 9.75 5.07
N SER A 66 20.27 10.99 5.51
CA SER A 66 19.24 11.78 6.19
C SER A 66 18.00 11.98 5.32
N ARG A 67 18.18 12.21 4.00
CA ARG A 67 17.07 12.36 3.06
C ARG A 67 16.29 11.07 2.85
N VAL A 68 16.96 9.92 2.74
CA VAL A 68 16.30 8.60 2.64
C VAL A 68 15.50 8.30 3.90
N LEU A 69 16.05 8.62 5.09
CA LEU A 69 15.33 8.47 6.36
C LEU A 69 14.07 9.34 6.40
N VAL A 70 14.17 10.65 6.16
CA VAL A 70 12.99 11.53 6.18
C VAL A 70 12.03 11.20 5.03
N GLY A 71 12.55 10.82 3.87
CA GLY A 71 11.75 10.35 2.74
C GLY A 71 10.88 9.15 3.08
N SER A 72 11.34 8.28 4.01
CA SER A 72 10.53 7.15 4.48
C SER A 72 9.21 7.58 5.13
N THR A 73 9.22 8.68 5.87
CA THR A 73 8.00 9.24 6.48
C THR A 73 6.97 9.58 5.42
N THR A 74 7.37 10.32 4.39
CA THR A 74 6.46 10.73 3.31
C THR A 74 6.02 9.52 2.49
N SER A 75 6.96 8.71 1.99
CA SER A 75 6.67 7.59 1.09
C SER A 75 5.79 6.51 1.74
N ILE A 76 6.11 6.11 2.98
CA ILE A 76 5.39 5.03 3.66
C ILE A 76 4.00 5.49 4.11
N TYR A 77 3.91 6.63 4.81
CA TYR A 77 2.61 7.07 5.34
C TYR A 77 1.66 7.55 4.25
N ALA A 78 2.16 8.19 3.17
CA ALA A 78 1.32 8.52 2.02
C ALA A 78 0.76 7.26 1.34
N THR A 79 1.57 6.21 1.19
CA THR A 79 1.12 4.92 0.64
C THR A 79 0.08 4.25 1.54
N LEU A 80 0.31 4.22 2.86
CA LEU A 80 -0.64 3.63 3.81
C LEU A 80 -1.97 4.38 3.82
N LEU A 81 -1.93 5.71 3.75
CA LEU A 81 -3.12 6.55 3.63
C LEU A 81 -3.87 6.24 2.33
N LEU A 82 -3.17 6.19 1.21
CA LEU A 82 -3.74 5.85 -0.10
C LEU A 82 -4.43 4.48 -0.08
N VAL A 83 -3.73 3.44 0.36
CA VAL A 83 -4.29 2.08 0.46
C VAL A 83 -5.50 2.03 1.39
N SER A 84 -5.46 2.76 2.50
CA SER A 84 -6.60 2.86 3.43
C SER A 84 -7.82 3.49 2.76
N ILE A 85 -7.64 4.61 2.05
CA ILE A 85 -8.73 5.28 1.31
C ILE A 85 -9.33 4.33 0.27
N VAL A 86 -8.49 3.73 -0.57
CA VAL A 86 -8.91 2.85 -1.67
C VAL A 86 -9.63 1.60 -1.14
N THR A 87 -9.09 1.00 -0.07
CA THR A 87 -9.67 -0.19 0.55
C THR A 87 -11.03 0.12 1.18
N VAL A 88 -11.13 1.19 1.95
CA VAL A 88 -12.38 1.55 2.62
C VAL A 88 -13.46 1.95 1.61
N THR A 89 -13.16 2.86 0.70
CA THR A 89 -14.12 3.34 -0.30
C THR A 89 -14.57 2.21 -1.22
N GLY A 90 -13.64 1.42 -1.77
CA GLY A 90 -13.98 0.27 -2.61
C GLY A 90 -14.79 -0.79 -1.86
N THR A 91 -14.41 -1.11 -0.62
CA THR A 91 -15.14 -2.10 0.18
C THR A 91 -16.58 -1.67 0.45
N VAL A 92 -16.81 -0.41 0.84
CA VAL A 92 -18.16 0.12 1.10
C VAL A 92 -18.99 0.08 -0.17
N ILE A 93 -18.47 0.55 -1.30
CA ILE A 93 -19.15 0.49 -2.59
C ILE A 93 -19.48 -0.95 -2.96
N GLY A 94 -18.51 -1.87 -2.84
CA GLY A 94 -18.70 -3.28 -3.17
C GLY A 94 -19.72 -4.00 -2.28
N LEU A 95 -19.75 -3.70 -0.97
CA LEU A 95 -20.76 -4.22 -0.04
C LEU A 95 -22.17 -3.78 -0.48
N ILE A 96 -22.36 -2.50 -0.76
CA ILE A 96 -23.66 -1.95 -1.16
C ILE A 96 -24.10 -2.55 -2.50
N CYS A 97 -23.21 -2.57 -3.50
CA CYS A 97 -23.50 -3.16 -4.81
C CYS A 97 -23.86 -4.66 -4.72
N GLY A 98 -23.08 -5.43 -3.97
CA GLY A 98 -23.31 -6.87 -3.80
C GLY A 98 -24.62 -7.19 -3.09
N TRP A 99 -25.00 -6.33 -2.12
CA TRP A 99 -26.25 -6.53 -1.39
C TRP A 99 -27.48 -6.06 -2.15
N CYS A 100 -27.49 -4.80 -2.61
CA CYS A 100 -28.66 -4.19 -3.26
C CYS A 100 -28.90 -4.74 -4.67
N GLY A 101 -27.84 -4.94 -5.45
CA GLY A 101 -27.97 -5.32 -6.85
C GLY A 101 -28.67 -4.23 -7.70
N GLY A 102 -29.32 -4.66 -8.79
CA GLY A 102 -30.12 -3.79 -9.63
C GLY A 102 -29.33 -2.78 -10.46
N ILE A 103 -29.98 -1.63 -10.79
CA ILE A 103 -29.41 -0.61 -11.68
C ILE A 103 -28.16 0.05 -11.08
N ALA A 104 -28.18 0.36 -9.77
CA ALA A 104 -27.05 1.01 -9.10
C ALA A 104 -25.79 0.11 -9.14
N ASP A 105 -25.94 -1.18 -8.89
CA ASP A 105 -24.86 -2.15 -9.03
C ASP A 105 -24.33 -2.19 -10.47
N THR A 106 -25.24 -2.29 -11.45
CA THR A 106 -24.86 -2.35 -12.86
C THR A 106 -24.09 -1.09 -13.28
N VAL A 107 -24.57 0.10 -12.92
CA VAL A 107 -23.92 1.37 -13.29
C VAL A 107 -22.54 1.49 -12.63
N LEU A 108 -22.44 1.25 -11.31
CA LEU A 108 -21.17 1.37 -10.60
C LEU A 108 -20.13 0.35 -11.08
N MET A 109 -20.57 -0.88 -11.43
CA MET A 109 -19.65 -1.86 -11.99
C MET A 109 -19.23 -1.51 -13.43
N ARG A 110 -20.08 -0.89 -14.25
CA ARG A 110 -19.67 -0.35 -15.56
C ARG A 110 -18.68 0.79 -15.45
N ILE A 111 -18.88 1.68 -14.49
CA ILE A 111 -17.88 2.72 -14.17
C ILE A 111 -16.56 2.05 -13.74
N SER A 112 -16.62 1.06 -12.86
CA SER A 112 -15.46 0.27 -12.46
C SER A 112 -14.74 -0.38 -13.64
N ASP A 113 -15.50 -0.90 -14.63
CA ASP A 113 -14.95 -1.50 -15.84
C ASP A 113 -14.17 -0.48 -16.68
N LEU A 114 -14.68 0.76 -16.79
CA LEU A 114 -13.99 1.85 -17.49
C LEU A 114 -12.64 2.17 -16.84
N PHE A 115 -12.61 2.31 -15.51
CA PHE A 115 -11.36 2.60 -14.79
C PHE A 115 -10.31 1.49 -14.97
N LEU A 116 -10.74 0.22 -14.97
CA LEU A 116 -9.85 -0.93 -15.11
C LEU A 116 -9.45 -1.24 -16.56
N ALA A 117 -10.10 -0.60 -17.54
CA ALA A 117 -9.73 -0.73 -18.96
C ALA A 117 -8.46 0.05 -19.32
N PHE A 118 -8.09 1.06 -18.52
CA PHE A 118 -6.89 1.86 -18.74
C PHE A 118 -5.74 1.42 -17.84
N PRO A 119 -4.48 1.55 -18.27
CA PRO A 119 -3.34 1.39 -17.39
C PRO A 119 -3.42 2.41 -16.24
N SER A 120 -3.41 1.92 -14.99
CA SER A 120 -3.64 2.74 -13.78
C SER A 120 -2.72 3.97 -13.71
N LEU A 121 -1.41 3.77 -13.94
CA LEU A 121 -0.44 4.85 -13.87
C LEU A 121 -0.69 5.93 -14.94
N VAL A 122 -1.08 5.54 -16.17
CA VAL A 122 -1.34 6.50 -17.25
C VAL A 122 -2.56 7.35 -16.94
N PHE A 123 -3.61 6.73 -16.40
CA PHE A 123 -4.81 7.44 -16.01
C PHE A 123 -4.57 8.34 -14.79
N ALA A 124 -3.80 7.83 -13.80
CA ALA A 124 -3.38 8.64 -12.64
C ALA A 124 -2.56 9.86 -13.05
N LEU A 125 -1.67 9.70 -14.05
CA LEU A 125 -0.88 10.80 -14.59
C LEU A 125 -1.76 11.89 -15.20
N ALA A 126 -2.78 11.51 -15.98
CA ALA A 126 -3.73 12.46 -16.56
C ALA A 126 -4.52 13.21 -15.47
N VAL A 127 -5.05 12.51 -14.47
CA VAL A 127 -5.80 13.12 -13.36
C VAL A 127 -4.90 14.02 -12.50
N ALA A 128 -3.72 13.54 -12.10
CA ALA A 128 -2.76 14.32 -11.32
C ALA A 128 -2.25 15.54 -12.09
N GLY A 129 -2.08 15.44 -13.42
CA GLY A 129 -1.70 16.55 -14.28
C GLY A 129 -2.74 17.68 -14.31
N VAL A 130 -4.03 17.32 -14.34
CA VAL A 130 -5.15 18.29 -14.28
C VAL A 130 -5.27 18.94 -12.90
N LEU A 131 -5.04 18.17 -11.82
CA LEU A 131 -5.14 18.66 -10.44
C LEU A 131 -3.94 19.55 -10.04
N GLY A 132 -2.86 19.53 -10.83
CA GLY A 132 -1.58 20.14 -10.47
C GLY A 132 -0.75 19.23 -9.55
N GLY A 133 0.57 19.36 -9.57
CA GLY A 133 1.50 18.52 -8.80
C GLY A 133 1.28 18.58 -7.29
N GLY A 134 1.90 17.65 -6.58
CA GLY A 134 1.87 17.56 -5.13
C GLY A 134 1.34 16.21 -4.62
N ILE A 135 1.83 15.81 -3.44
CA ILE A 135 1.52 14.49 -2.84
C ILE A 135 0.01 14.28 -2.63
N GLN A 136 -0.72 15.34 -2.24
CA GLN A 136 -2.16 15.25 -2.02
C GLN A 136 -2.90 14.95 -3.32
N ASN A 137 -2.56 15.64 -4.41
CA ASN A 137 -3.15 15.44 -5.72
C ASN A 137 -2.79 14.07 -6.31
N ALA A 138 -1.57 13.58 -6.06
CA ALA A 138 -1.15 12.23 -6.43
C ALA A 138 -1.97 11.16 -5.68
N ILE A 139 -2.18 11.33 -4.37
CA ILE A 139 -3.03 10.43 -3.58
C ILE A 139 -4.47 10.45 -4.09
N ILE A 140 -5.05 11.62 -4.36
CA ILE A 140 -6.42 11.75 -4.90
C ILE A 140 -6.52 11.06 -6.26
N ALA A 141 -5.58 11.31 -7.17
CA ALA A 141 -5.56 10.70 -8.49
C ALA A 141 -5.54 9.17 -8.41
N LEU A 142 -4.64 8.60 -7.60
CA LEU A 142 -4.55 7.15 -7.41
C LEU A 142 -5.76 6.58 -6.66
N ALA A 143 -6.33 7.31 -5.70
CA ALA A 143 -7.52 6.88 -4.97
C ALA A 143 -8.76 6.77 -5.88
N VAL A 144 -8.96 7.77 -6.76
CA VAL A 144 -10.05 7.77 -7.75
C VAL A 144 -9.97 6.57 -8.69
N ILE A 145 -8.77 6.04 -8.96
CA ILE A 145 -8.55 4.94 -9.90
C ILE A 145 -8.48 3.60 -9.19
N GLY A 146 -8.03 3.55 -7.93
CA GLY A 146 -7.75 2.31 -7.21
C GLY A 146 -8.97 1.62 -6.60
N TRP A 147 -10.05 2.36 -6.26
CA TRP A 147 -11.24 1.82 -5.58
C TRP A 147 -11.94 0.66 -6.32
N PRO A 148 -11.95 0.56 -7.67
CA PRO A 148 -12.67 -0.48 -8.39
C PRO A 148 -12.19 -1.90 -8.06
N LYS A 149 -10.90 -2.08 -7.82
CA LYS A 149 -10.32 -3.37 -7.42
C LYS A 149 -10.96 -3.91 -6.15
N PHE A 150 -11.06 -3.07 -5.12
CA PHE A 150 -11.66 -3.44 -3.84
C PHE A 150 -13.18 -3.53 -3.92
N ALA A 151 -13.82 -2.69 -4.73
CA ALA A 151 -15.26 -2.77 -4.94
C ALA A 151 -15.67 -4.09 -5.58
N ARG A 152 -14.96 -4.56 -6.60
CA ARG A 152 -15.22 -5.87 -7.21
C ARG A 152 -14.97 -7.03 -6.25
N LEU A 153 -13.88 -6.96 -5.49
CA LEU A 153 -13.57 -7.96 -4.48
C LEU A 153 -14.68 -8.05 -3.44
N ALA A 154 -15.02 -6.93 -2.80
CA ALA A 154 -16.04 -6.89 -1.76
C ALA A 154 -17.44 -7.27 -2.28
N ARG A 155 -17.78 -6.84 -3.52
CA ARG A 155 -19.02 -7.24 -4.19
C ARG A 155 -19.09 -8.75 -4.38
N GLY A 156 -18.03 -9.36 -4.93
CA GLY A 156 -17.99 -10.81 -5.15
C GLY A 156 -18.13 -11.60 -3.85
N LEU A 157 -17.44 -11.18 -2.79
CA LEU A 157 -17.52 -11.79 -1.47
C LEU A 157 -18.89 -11.62 -0.82
N THR A 158 -19.53 -10.46 -1.03
CA THR A 158 -20.89 -10.20 -0.52
C THR A 158 -21.91 -11.08 -1.22
N LEU A 159 -21.85 -11.21 -2.54
CA LEU A 159 -22.72 -12.08 -3.33
C LEU A 159 -22.58 -13.55 -2.90
N ALA A 160 -21.37 -14.02 -2.65
CA ALA A 160 -21.11 -15.39 -2.22
C ALA A 160 -21.75 -15.72 -0.84
N GLN A 161 -22.01 -14.70 -0.02
CA GLN A 161 -22.62 -14.90 1.31
C GLN A 161 -24.12 -14.58 1.35
N LYS A 162 -24.62 -13.79 0.41
CA LYS A 162 -25.97 -13.20 0.43
C LYS A 162 -27.09 -14.24 0.65
N ASP A 163 -26.96 -15.41 0.06
CA ASP A 163 -27.94 -16.48 0.09
C ASP A 163 -27.58 -17.60 1.09
N SER A 164 -26.64 -17.33 2.00
CA SER A 164 -26.29 -18.28 3.04
C SER A 164 -27.44 -18.49 4.03
N PRO A 165 -27.66 -19.72 4.56
CA PRO A 165 -28.68 -19.98 5.55
C PRO A 165 -28.57 -19.08 6.80
N TYR A 166 -27.34 -18.75 7.18
CA TYR A 166 -27.05 -17.83 8.28
C TYR A 166 -27.63 -16.43 8.02
N LEU A 167 -27.40 -15.84 6.86
CA LEU A 167 -27.91 -14.50 6.53
C LEU A 167 -29.44 -14.51 6.28
N MET A 168 -30.00 -15.62 5.80
CA MET A 168 -31.46 -15.79 5.73
C MET A 168 -32.09 -15.73 7.12
N ALA A 169 -31.54 -16.43 8.11
CA ALA A 169 -32.00 -16.36 9.48
C ALA A 169 -31.89 -14.95 10.09
N VAL A 170 -30.79 -14.24 9.80
CA VAL A 170 -30.58 -12.83 10.23
C VAL A 170 -31.62 -11.89 9.60
N LYS A 171 -31.98 -12.10 8.32
CA LYS A 171 -33.05 -11.33 7.65
C LYS A 171 -34.42 -11.60 8.30
N MET A 172 -34.74 -12.88 8.56
CA MET A 172 -35.99 -13.28 9.19
C MET A 172 -36.15 -12.74 10.63
N SER A 173 -35.04 -12.49 11.33
CA SER A 173 -35.06 -11.84 12.65
C SER A 173 -35.28 -10.32 12.60
N GLY A 174 -35.57 -9.74 11.42
CA GLY A 174 -35.89 -8.31 11.27
C GLY A 174 -34.68 -7.38 11.33
N SER A 175 -33.48 -7.90 11.13
CA SER A 175 -32.26 -7.06 11.12
C SER A 175 -32.23 -6.09 9.94
N SER A 176 -31.92 -4.80 10.22
CA SER A 176 -31.80 -3.77 9.18
C SER A 176 -30.61 -4.02 8.24
N VAL A 177 -30.71 -3.54 6.99
CA VAL A 177 -29.67 -3.72 5.97
C VAL A 177 -28.30 -3.22 6.42
N PRO A 178 -28.12 -2.02 6.99
CA PRO A 178 -26.82 -1.59 7.51
C PRO A 178 -26.25 -2.55 8.55
N LYS A 179 -27.10 -3.06 9.47
CA LYS A 179 -26.68 -4.02 10.48
C LYS A 179 -26.21 -5.34 9.85
N ILE A 180 -26.90 -5.81 8.81
CA ILE A 180 -26.49 -7.00 8.06
C ILE A 180 -25.13 -6.76 7.39
N LEU A 181 -24.93 -5.64 6.69
CA LEU A 181 -23.69 -5.34 5.99
C LEU A 181 -22.50 -5.21 6.94
N PHE A 182 -22.60 -4.34 7.95
CA PHE A 182 -21.46 -4.01 8.80
C PHE A 182 -21.23 -4.99 9.97
N LYS A 183 -22.26 -5.65 10.46
CA LYS A 183 -22.13 -6.56 11.61
C LYS A 183 -22.02 -8.04 11.22
N HIS A 184 -22.56 -8.42 10.05
CA HIS A 184 -22.61 -9.82 9.65
C HIS A 184 -21.78 -10.13 8.40
N ILE A 185 -21.78 -9.28 7.36
CA ILE A 185 -21.04 -9.53 6.12
C ILE A 185 -19.59 -9.03 6.25
N LEU A 186 -19.40 -7.75 6.56
CA LEU A 186 -18.08 -7.14 6.61
C LEU A 186 -17.07 -7.91 7.48
N PRO A 187 -17.38 -8.35 8.71
CA PRO A 187 -16.42 -9.11 9.51
C PRO A 187 -16.02 -10.44 8.87
N ASN A 188 -16.94 -11.08 8.13
CA ASN A 188 -16.66 -12.35 7.46
C ASN A 188 -15.76 -12.20 6.23
N ILE A 189 -15.83 -11.07 5.53
CA ILE A 189 -15.00 -10.80 4.33
C ILE A 189 -13.74 -10.00 4.65
N ALA A 190 -13.67 -9.36 5.84
CA ALA A 190 -12.59 -8.47 6.24
C ALA A 190 -11.20 -9.10 6.11
N GLY A 191 -11.08 -10.39 6.41
CA GLY A 191 -9.84 -11.10 6.29
C GLY A 191 -9.27 -11.10 4.86
N GLN A 192 -10.11 -11.40 3.89
CA GLN A 192 -9.70 -11.42 2.48
C GLN A 192 -9.37 -10.01 1.96
N ILE A 193 -10.16 -9.01 2.38
CA ILE A 193 -9.92 -7.60 2.06
C ILE A 193 -8.59 -7.14 2.67
N LEU A 194 -8.32 -7.46 3.94
CA LEU A 194 -7.08 -7.11 4.61
C LEU A 194 -5.85 -7.71 3.94
N VAL A 195 -5.90 -9.00 3.58
CA VAL A 195 -4.81 -9.65 2.83
C VAL A 195 -4.55 -8.92 1.51
N THR A 196 -5.62 -8.61 0.76
CA THR A 196 -5.50 -7.90 -0.51
C THR A 196 -4.93 -6.49 -0.30
N ALA A 197 -5.35 -5.78 0.75
CA ALA A 197 -4.85 -4.45 1.07
C ALA A 197 -3.36 -4.46 1.41
N VAL A 198 -2.90 -5.43 2.20
CA VAL A 198 -1.47 -5.54 2.55
C VAL A 198 -0.62 -5.83 1.32
N LEU A 199 -1.06 -6.72 0.43
CA LEU A 199 -0.37 -7.00 -0.83
C LEU A 199 -0.40 -5.80 -1.79
N ASP A 200 -1.43 -4.96 -1.70
CA ASP A 200 -1.56 -3.77 -2.56
C ASP A 200 -0.65 -2.60 -2.14
N ILE A 201 -0.14 -2.60 -0.91
CA ILE A 201 0.78 -1.56 -0.42
C ILE A 201 2.00 -1.45 -1.35
N GLY A 202 2.59 -2.58 -1.75
CA GLY A 202 3.72 -2.59 -2.68
C GLY A 202 3.39 -1.96 -4.03
N THR A 203 2.26 -2.32 -4.62
CA THR A 203 1.78 -1.77 -5.90
C THR A 203 1.53 -0.26 -5.79
N MET A 204 0.79 0.18 -4.78
CA MET A 204 0.46 1.59 -4.58
C MET A 204 1.70 2.44 -4.26
N MET A 205 2.70 1.88 -3.55
CA MET A 205 3.99 2.55 -3.33
C MET A 205 4.73 2.77 -4.64
N MET A 206 4.75 1.77 -5.51
CA MET A 206 5.39 1.88 -6.83
C MET A 206 4.66 2.88 -7.74
N GLU A 207 3.33 2.93 -7.72
CA GLU A 207 2.53 3.89 -8.48
C GLU A 207 2.72 5.32 -7.97
N LEU A 208 2.73 5.52 -6.65
CA LEU A 208 2.98 6.83 -6.04
C LEU A 208 4.40 7.34 -6.32
N ALA A 209 5.41 6.46 -6.16
CA ALA A 209 6.79 6.76 -6.52
C ALA A 209 6.94 7.04 -8.03
N GLY A 210 6.18 6.34 -8.89
CA GLY A 210 6.13 6.58 -10.33
C GLY A 210 5.59 7.97 -10.68
N LEU A 211 4.49 8.42 -10.06
CA LEU A 211 3.96 9.77 -10.22
C LEU A 211 4.97 10.83 -9.73
N SER A 212 5.59 10.59 -8.58
CA SER A 212 6.64 11.46 -8.04
C SER A 212 7.86 11.54 -8.96
N PHE A 213 8.28 10.40 -9.53
CA PHE A 213 9.36 10.31 -10.51
C PHE A 213 9.04 11.13 -11.79
N LEU A 214 7.78 11.19 -12.18
CA LEU A 214 7.32 12.00 -13.33
C LEU A 214 7.08 13.47 -12.96
N GLY A 215 7.36 13.88 -11.72
CA GLY A 215 7.28 15.27 -11.27
C GLY A 215 5.90 15.71 -10.77
N LEU A 216 4.93 14.81 -10.68
CA LEU A 216 3.56 15.09 -10.19
C LEU A 216 3.35 14.74 -8.71
N GLY A 217 4.36 14.20 -8.03
CA GLY A 217 4.33 13.91 -6.60
C GLY A 217 4.84 15.05 -5.74
N VAL A 218 5.64 14.69 -4.73
CA VAL A 218 6.21 15.64 -3.77
C VAL A 218 7.12 16.65 -4.46
N GLN A 219 6.91 17.92 -4.14
CA GLN A 219 7.72 19.01 -4.68
C GLN A 219 8.92 19.33 -3.77
N PRO A 220 10.06 19.74 -4.34
CA PRO A 220 11.21 20.22 -3.56
C PRO A 220 10.80 21.36 -2.60
N PRO A 221 11.45 21.47 -1.40
CA PRO A 221 12.62 20.72 -0.95
C PRO A 221 12.31 19.40 -0.25
N ALA A 222 11.02 19.04 -0.08
CA ALA A 222 10.62 17.85 0.66
C ALA A 222 11.24 16.56 0.09
N ALA A 223 11.56 15.63 1.00
CA ALA A 223 12.14 14.35 0.64
C ALA A 223 11.02 13.29 0.50
N GLU A 224 11.02 12.60 -0.63
CA GLU A 224 10.19 11.44 -0.93
C GLU A 224 10.96 10.57 -1.93
N TRP A 225 10.92 9.26 -1.79
CA TRP A 225 11.82 8.37 -2.52
C TRP A 225 11.68 8.44 -4.04
N GLY A 226 10.47 8.55 -4.58
CA GLY A 226 10.24 8.70 -6.02
C GLY A 226 10.77 10.02 -6.58
N SER A 227 10.54 11.13 -5.86
CA SER A 227 11.07 12.45 -6.24
C SER A 227 12.60 12.49 -6.13
N MET A 228 13.19 11.80 -5.14
CA MET A 228 14.65 11.70 -5.01
C MET A 228 15.27 10.94 -6.20
N ILE A 229 14.62 9.87 -6.69
CA ILE A 229 15.04 9.16 -7.89
C ILE A 229 14.95 10.08 -9.11
N ASN A 230 13.89 10.87 -9.24
CA ASN A 230 13.76 11.87 -10.31
C ASN A 230 14.90 12.90 -10.27
N ASP A 231 15.20 13.41 -9.08
CA ASP A 231 16.29 14.38 -8.89
C ASP A 231 17.68 13.83 -9.29
N GLY A 232 17.90 12.53 -9.03
CA GLY A 232 19.16 11.85 -9.32
C GLY A 232 19.30 11.28 -10.74
N ARG A 233 18.22 11.15 -11.51
CA ARG A 233 18.22 10.40 -12.79
C ARG A 233 19.23 10.90 -13.82
N SER A 234 19.41 12.20 -13.90
CA SER A 234 20.39 12.83 -14.82
C SER A 234 21.84 12.64 -14.40
N MET A 235 22.06 12.27 -13.13
CA MET A 235 23.38 12.08 -12.53
C MET A 235 23.74 10.60 -12.33
N LEU A 236 22.95 9.67 -12.87
CA LEU A 236 23.08 8.23 -12.64
C LEU A 236 24.49 7.69 -13.01
N GLN A 237 25.12 8.24 -14.05
CA GLN A 237 26.47 7.83 -14.49
C GLN A 237 27.59 8.37 -13.60
N ILE A 238 27.36 9.50 -12.93
CA ILE A 238 28.39 10.20 -12.13
C ILE A 238 28.18 9.90 -10.64
N SER A 239 26.91 9.94 -10.18
CA SER A 239 26.51 9.83 -8.78
C SER A 239 25.39 8.81 -8.60
N PRO A 240 25.64 7.51 -8.87
CA PRO A 240 24.61 6.46 -8.88
C PRO A 240 23.90 6.30 -7.52
N TRP A 241 24.55 6.62 -6.42
CA TRP A 241 23.96 6.54 -5.08
C TRP A 241 22.71 7.42 -4.92
N MET A 242 22.60 8.52 -5.66
CA MET A 242 21.42 9.40 -5.62
C MET A 242 20.13 8.70 -6.06
N VAL A 243 20.24 7.71 -6.95
CA VAL A 243 19.12 6.90 -7.43
C VAL A 243 19.02 5.58 -6.68
N LEU A 244 20.17 4.92 -6.45
CA LEU A 244 20.22 3.61 -5.83
C LEU A 244 19.75 3.64 -4.37
N ALA A 245 20.12 4.66 -3.59
CA ALA A 245 19.76 4.72 -2.18
C ALA A 245 18.23 4.76 -1.95
N PRO A 246 17.46 5.69 -2.55
CA PRO A 246 16.00 5.68 -2.43
C PRO A 246 15.38 4.47 -3.15
N GLY A 247 15.96 3.98 -4.27
CA GLY A 247 15.49 2.78 -4.95
C GLY A 247 15.56 1.52 -4.10
N VAL A 248 16.68 1.31 -3.38
CA VAL A 248 16.84 0.21 -2.42
C VAL A 248 15.87 0.35 -1.25
N ALA A 249 15.62 1.57 -0.76
CA ALA A 249 14.65 1.81 0.31
C ALA A 249 13.22 1.42 -0.12
N ILE A 250 12.79 1.77 -1.34
CA ILE A 250 11.51 1.32 -1.92
C ILE A 250 11.50 -0.21 -2.02
N PHE A 251 12.54 -0.81 -2.61
CA PHE A 251 12.62 -2.25 -2.82
C PHE A 251 12.48 -3.03 -1.51
N ILE A 252 13.25 -2.66 -0.47
CA ILE A 252 13.20 -3.31 0.84
C ILE A 252 11.80 -3.17 1.45
N THR A 253 11.22 -1.98 1.39
CA THR A 253 9.90 -1.72 1.95
C THR A 253 8.82 -2.55 1.26
N VAL A 254 8.79 -2.53 -0.07
CA VAL A 254 7.85 -3.32 -0.88
C VAL A 254 8.01 -4.82 -0.61
N MET A 255 9.26 -5.31 -0.55
CA MET A 255 9.55 -6.71 -0.25
C MET A 255 9.00 -7.13 1.13
N ILE A 256 9.20 -6.31 2.15
CA ILE A 256 8.71 -6.60 3.52
C ILE A 256 7.18 -6.68 3.54
N PHE A 257 6.48 -5.72 2.94
CA PHE A 257 5.02 -5.72 2.88
C PHE A 257 4.46 -6.89 2.06
N ASN A 258 5.07 -7.24 0.93
CA ASN A 258 4.66 -8.40 0.14
C ASN A 258 4.84 -9.71 0.90
N LEU A 259 5.98 -9.91 1.57
CA LEU A 259 6.23 -11.11 2.38
C LEU A 259 5.27 -11.22 3.58
N LEU A 260 4.90 -10.08 4.20
CA LEU A 260 3.83 -10.07 5.20
C LEU A 260 2.49 -10.47 4.59
N GLY A 261 2.12 -9.88 3.45
CA GLY A 261 0.87 -10.17 2.76
C GLY A 261 0.72 -11.63 2.38
N ASP A 262 1.76 -12.23 1.82
CA ASP A 262 1.79 -13.67 1.49
C ASP A 262 1.66 -14.54 2.75
N THR A 263 2.41 -14.20 3.80
CA THR A 263 2.34 -14.92 5.08
C THR A 263 0.96 -14.81 5.73
N LEU A 264 0.34 -13.63 5.65
CA LEU A 264 -1.01 -13.37 6.14
C LEU A 264 -2.05 -14.15 5.34
N ARG A 265 -1.91 -14.22 4.02
CA ARG A 265 -2.73 -15.04 3.13
C ARG A 265 -2.66 -16.51 3.52
N ASP A 266 -1.46 -17.07 3.70
CA ASP A 266 -1.26 -18.45 4.10
C ASP A 266 -1.87 -18.75 5.48
N TYR A 267 -1.74 -17.80 6.42
CA TYR A 267 -2.32 -17.92 7.76
C TYR A 267 -3.86 -17.91 7.75
N MET A 268 -4.47 -17.15 6.84
CA MET A 268 -5.93 -16.98 6.74
C MET A 268 -6.60 -18.00 5.81
N ASP A 269 -5.86 -18.84 5.06
CA ASP A 269 -6.44 -19.82 4.12
C ASP A 269 -7.25 -20.90 4.85
N PRO A 270 -8.59 -20.96 4.61
CA PRO A 270 -9.47 -21.95 5.24
C PRO A 270 -9.16 -23.41 4.85
N LYS A 271 -8.60 -23.62 3.64
CA LYS A 271 -8.27 -24.97 3.16
C LYS A 271 -7.12 -25.57 3.95
N GLN A 272 -6.14 -24.78 4.32
CA GLN A 272 -5.06 -25.24 5.21
C GLN A 272 -5.58 -25.53 6.62
N ARG A 273 -6.55 -24.75 7.13
CA ARG A 273 -7.21 -25.02 8.43
C ARG A 273 -8.03 -26.31 8.41
N ALA A 274 -8.76 -26.58 7.33
CA ALA A 274 -9.58 -27.80 7.20
C ALA A 274 -8.71 -29.07 7.04
N LYS A 275 -7.64 -28.98 6.27
CA LYS A 275 -6.67 -30.10 6.10
C LYS A 275 -6.00 -30.44 7.42
N ASN A 276 -5.57 -29.44 8.18
CA ASN A 276 -4.96 -29.63 9.49
C ASN A 276 -5.91 -30.28 10.51
N LYS A 277 -7.21 -29.89 10.51
CA LYS A 277 -8.23 -30.50 11.40
C LYS A 277 -8.54 -31.97 11.05
N ARG A 278 -8.51 -32.35 9.76
CA ARG A 278 -8.72 -33.76 9.34
C ARG A 278 -7.55 -34.66 9.76
N GLU A 279 -6.35 -34.15 9.69
CA GLU A 279 -5.15 -34.87 10.03
C GLU A 279 -4.92 -34.95 11.57
N GLU A 280 -5.48 -34.00 12.35
CA GLU A 280 -5.56 -34.09 13.83
C GLU A 280 -6.57 -35.14 14.31
N LYS A 281 -7.62 -35.43 13.53
CA LYS A 281 -8.62 -36.46 13.85
C LYS A 281 -8.17 -37.88 13.48
N ASN A 282 -7.18 -37.99 12.61
CA ASN A 282 -6.66 -39.30 12.14
C ASN A 282 -5.40 -39.76 12.88
N LYS A 283 -5.00 -39.02 13.93
CA LYS A 283 -3.97 -39.39 14.91
C LYS A 283 -4.58 -39.69 16.26
#